data_87a6d88f32f26d029f6061799253c12d
#
_entry.id   87a6d88f32f26d029f6061799253c12d
#
_cell.length_a   1.000
_cell.length_b   1.000
_cell.length_c   1.000
_cell.angle_alpha   90.00
_cell.angle_beta   90.00
_cell.angle_gamma   90.00
#
_symmetry.space_group_name_H-M   'P 1'
#
loop_
_entity.id
_entity.type
_entity.pdbx_description
1 polymer ?
#
loop_
_entity_poly.entity_id
_entity_poly.type
_entity_poly.pdbx_seq_one_letter_code
_entity_poly.pdbx_strand_id
1 'polypeptide(L)'
;MKVINARNVNDALLLGLDLFQDPRNFREQESRNGTTYEALEPVTTVYNKPWERVMLVKLRDANPFFHFIEGLWMLAGRNDLKPLTYLLKSMEDFSDDGETLWGAYGYRWKSYFHKDQIKLVIEMLKANPDDRRCVLQMWDANKDLNRRGKDVPCNTTIYFKIRDKKLNMTVCNRSNDMLWGAYGANAVHMSMLQEYIASHLRVQIGTYRQVSDSFHVYHNELWERVKGLEIDPWTYSDIKNPYDLLEGTVYTNF
;
A
#
# COMPACT_ATOMS: atom_id res chain seq x y z
N MET A 1 -16.57 5.88 9.51
CA MET A 1 -15.24 5.41 9.07
C MET A 1 -14.83 4.22 9.93
N LYS A 2 -14.52 3.09 9.34
CA LYS A 2 -14.03 1.89 10.03
C LYS A 2 -12.51 1.99 10.23
N VAL A 3 -12.00 1.46 11.35
CA VAL A 3 -10.56 1.43 11.63
C VAL A 3 -10.12 0.00 11.89
N ILE A 4 -9.18 -0.48 11.10
CA ILE A 4 -8.51 -1.77 11.25
C ILE A 4 -7.14 -1.50 11.84
N ASN A 5 -6.89 -1.93 13.07
CA ASN A 5 -5.62 -1.74 13.76
C ASN A 5 -4.87 -3.08 13.79
N ALA A 6 -3.82 -3.18 13.00
CA ALA A 6 -3.10 -4.41 12.74
C ALA A 6 -1.61 -4.28 13.11
N ARG A 7 -0.98 -5.36 13.53
CA ARG A 7 0.46 -5.42 13.68
C ARG A 7 1.14 -5.23 12.32
N ASN A 8 0.73 -6.02 11.33
CA ASN A 8 1.34 -6.09 10.00
C ASN A 8 0.29 -6.42 8.91
N VAL A 9 0.76 -6.68 7.70
CA VAL A 9 -0.11 -6.95 6.55
C VAL A 9 -0.91 -8.26 6.69
N ASN A 10 -0.38 -9.26 7.41
CA ASN A 10 -1.06 -10.55 7.60
C ASN A 10 -2.25 -10.40 8.55
N ASP A 11 -2.07 -9.69 9.68
CA ASP A 11 -3.17 -9.35 10.59
C ASP A 11 -4.23 -8.51 9.87
N ALA A 12 -3.78 -7.54 9.07
CA ALA A 12 -4.68 -6.65 8.35
C ALA A 12 -5.57 -7.42 7.36
N LEU A 13 -5.03 -8.45 6.68
CA LEU A 13 -5.82 -9.28 5.78
C LEU A 13 -6.97 -9.97 6.53
N LEU A 14 -6.68 -10.62 7.65
CA LEU A 14 -7.70 -11.35 8.42
C LEU A 14 -8.77 -10.41 8.96
N LEU A 15 -8.36 -9.28 9.56
CA LEU A 15 -9.29 -8.26 10.06
C LEU A 15 -10.12 -7.60 8.94
N GLY A 16 -9.54 -7.46 7.75
CA GLY A 16 -10.23 -6.96 6.57
C GLY A 16 -11.25 -7.96 6.02
N LEU A 17 -10.93 -9.26 6.03
CA LEU A 17 -11.88 -10.31 5.65
C LEU A 17 -13.08 -10.34 6.59
N ASP A 18 -12.88 -10.17 7.90
CA ASP A 18 -13.94 -10.10 8.89
C ASP A 18 -14.95 -8.98 8.59
N LEU A 19 -14.48 -7.84 8.09
CA LEU A 19 -15.36 -6.73 7.69
C LEU A 19 -16.37 -7.17 6.61
N PHE A 20 -15.96 -8.02 5.66
CA PHE A 20 -16.78 -8.51 4.57
C PHE A 20 -17.56 -9.81 4.90
N GLN A 21 -17.48 -10.33 6.13
CA GLN A 21 -18.35 -11.42 6.60
C GLN A 21 -19.76 -10.91 6.93
N ASP A 22 -19.92 -9.66 7.33
CA ASP A 22 -21.21 -9.06 7.66
C ASP A 22 -21.76 -8.26 6.46
N PRO A 23 -22.85 -8.72 5.80
CA PRO A 23 -23.44 -8.03 4.66
C PRO A 23 -23.90 -6.60 4.95
N ARG A 24 -24.03 -6.22 6.23
CA ARG A 24 -24.37 -4.86 6.63
C ARG A 24 -23.23 -3.86 6.50
N ASN A 25 -22.01 -4.34 6.26
CA ASN A 25 -20.81 -3.51 6.15
C ASN A 25 -20.45 -3.12 4.72
N PHE A 26 -21.01 -3.78 3.71
CA PHE A 26 -20.66 -3.57 2.30
C PHE A 26 -21.89 -3.63 1.38
N ARG A 27 -21.70 -3.20 0.16
CA ARG A 27 -22.66 -3.37 -0.94
C ARG A 27 -21.98 -3.99 -2.14
N GLU A 28 -22.74 -4.74 -2.90
CA GLU A 28 -22.35 -5.18 -4.23
C GLU A 28 -22.55 -4.04 -5.24
N GLN A 29 -21.57 -3.82 -6.09
CA GLN A 29 -21.67 -2.87 -7.18
C GLN A 29 -20.81 -3.27 -8.37
N GLU A 30 -21.25 -2.87 -9.57
CA GLU A 30 -20.47 -3.02 -10.79
C GLU A 30 -19.37 -1.97 -10.85
N SER A 31 -18.19 -2.41 -11.30
CA SER A 31 -17.06 -1.55 -11.58
C SER A 31 -16.53 -1.79 -12.99
N ARG A 32 -15.60 -0.95 -13.44
CA ARG A 32 -14.94 -1.11 -14.74
C ARG A 32 -14.26 -2.48 -14.91
N ASN A 33 -13.79 -3.06 -13.82
CA ASN A 33 -13.01 -4.30 -13.82
C ASN A 33 -13.81 -5.51 -13.26
N GLY A 34 -15.13 -5.42 -13.19
CA GLY A 34 -16.05 -6.45 -12.71
C GLY A 34 -16.75 -6.09 -11.41
N THR A 35 -17.57 -7.01 -10.92
CA THR A 35 -18.36 -6.85 -9.70
C THR A 35 -17.45 -6.76 -8.47
N THR A 36 -17.78 -5.85 -7.57
CA THR A 36 -17.05 -5.64 -6.31
C THR A 36 -18.00 -5.67 -5.12
N TYR A 37 -17.49 -6.10 -3.97
CA TYR A 37 -18.06 -5.79 -2.66
C TYR A 37 -17.32 -4.59 -2.10
N GLU A 38 -17.99 -3.47 -1.94
CA GLU A 38 -17.40 -2.22 -1.47
C GLU A 38 -17.93 -1.89 -0.07
N ALA A 39 -17.02 -1.58 0.84
CA ALA A 39 -17.37 -1.14 2.19
C ALA A 39 -18.24 0.13 2.14
N LEU A 40 -19.30 0.18 2.98
CA LEU A 40 -20.23 1.33 3.01
C LEU A 40 -19.60 2.62 3.53
N GLU A 41 -18.48 2.50 4.25
CA GLU A 41 -17.74 3.64 4.80
C GLU A 41 -16.26 3.54 4.45
N PRO A 42 -15.55 4.67 4.40
CA PRO A 42 -14.10 4.66 4.27
C PRO A 42 -13.44 3.81 5.36
N VAL A 43 -12.39 3.08 4.98
CA VAL A 43 -11.63 2.21 5.88
C VAL A 43 -10.23 2.76 6.09
N THR A 44 -9.80 2.86 7.34
CA THR A 44 -8.43 3.18 7.69
C THR A 44 -7.74 1.94 8.25
N THR A 45 -6.70 1.46 7.58
CA THR A 45 -5.82 0.42 8.11
C THR A 45 -4.59 1.06 8.75
N VAL A 46 -4.30 0.69 9.99
CA VAL A 46 -3.14 1.14 10.76
C VAL A 46 -2.18 -0.03 10.91
N TYR A 47 -1.00 0.07 10.30
CA TYR A 47 0.09 -0.90 10.44
C TYR A 47 1.05 -0.42 11.54
N ASN A 48 1.14 -1.18 12.64
CA ASN A 48 2.02 -0.84 13.76
C ASN A 48 3.47 -1.22 13.51
N LYS A 49 3.69 -2.30 12.73
CA LYS A 49 5.02 -2.74 12.26
C LYS A 49 5.02 -2.81 10.72
N PRO A 50 5.03 -1.68 10.00
CA PRO A 50 4.89 -1.67 8.54
C PRO A 50 6.07 -2.33 7.80
N TRP A 51 7.22 -2.53 8.44
CA TRP A 51 8.35 -3.27 7.88
C TRP A 51 8.10 -4.78 7.79
N GLU A 52 7.13 -5.31 8.54
CA GLU A 52 6.63 -6.69 8.43
C GLU A 52 5.66 -6.79 7.25
N ARG A 53 6.14 -6.52 6.03
CA ARG A 53 5.33 -6.27 4.81
C ARG A 53 5.08 -7.49 3.94
N VAL A 54 5.73 -8.63 4.23
CA VAL A 54 5.56 -9.83 3.41
C VAL A 54 4.26 -10.53 3.79
N MET A 55 3.39 -10.73 2.79
CA MET A 55 2.17 -11.52 2.93
C MET A 55 2.53 -13.01 2.95
N LEU A 56 2.27 -13.67 4.08
CA LEU A 56 2.64 -15.06 4.34
C LEU A 56 1.42 -16.00 4.31
N VAL A 57 0.21 -15.45 4.22
CA VAL A 57 -1.02 -16.22 4.11
C VAL A 57 -1.03 -16.95 2.75
N LYS A 58 -0.82 -18.26 2.79
CA LYS A 58 -0.63 -19.10 1.60
C LYS A 58 -1.77 -18.99 0.59
N LEU A 59 -3.01 -18.94 1.05
CA LEU A 59 -4.18 -18.86 0.18
C LEU A 59 -4.27 -17.53 -0.58
N ARG A 60 -3.63 -16.45 -0.05
CA ARG A 60 -3.55 -15.17 -0.76
C ARG A 60 -2.61 -15.26 -1.97
N ASP A 61 -1.64 -16.18 -1.95
CA ASP A 61 -0.71 -16.46 -3.05
C ASP A 61 -0.03 -15.19 -3.57
N ALA A 62 0.53 -14.41 -2.66
CA ALA A 62 1.25 -13.18 -3.01
C ALA A 62 2.63 -13.50 -3.58
N ASN A 63 3.08 -12.74 -4.58
CA ASN A 63 4.44 -12.80 -5.07
C ASN A 63 5.31 -11.72 -4.39
N PRO A 64 6.04 -12.05 -3.30
CA PRO A 64 6.81 -11.08 -2.55
C PRO A 64 8.00 -10.53 -3.36
N PHE A 65 8.55 -11.30 -4.28
CA PHE A 65 9.65 -10.87 -5.13
C PHE A 65 9.17 -9.80 -6.13
N PHE A 66 8.00 -10.01 -6.74
CA PHE A 66 7.40 -9.01 -7.61
C PHE A 66 7.15 -7.71 -6.85
N HIS A 67 6.48 -7.76 -5.71
CA HIS A 67 6.20 -6.55 -4.90
C HIS A 67 7.48 -5.81 -4.48
N PHE A 68 8.54 -6.56 -4.13
CA PHE A 68 9.82 -5.95 -3.76
C PHE A 68 10.48 -5.24 -4.94
N ILE A 69 10.55 -5.89 -6.10
CA ILE A 69 11.14 -5.31 -7.31
C ILE A 69 10.32 -4.09 -7.78
N GLU A 70 9.00 -4.20 -7.76
CA GLU A 70 8.10 -3.08 -8.07
C GLU A 70 8.33 -1.90 -7.11
N GLY A 71 8.50 -2.16 -5.80
CA GLY A 71 8.85 -1.14 -4.82
C GLY A 71 10.18 -0.45 -5.13
N LEU A 72 11.20 -1.19 -5.55
CA LEU A 72 12.48 -0.62 -6.00
C LEU A 72 12.32 0.20 -7.29
N TRP A 73 11.53 -0.28 -8.24
CA TRP A 73 11.19 0.42 -9.47
C TRP A 73 10.49 1.76 -9.18
N MET A 74 9.57 1.78 -8.22
CA MET A 74 8.91 3.00 -7.75
C MET A 74 9.90 3.95 -7.08
N LEU A 75 10.75 3.47 -6.15
CA LEU A 75 11.78 4.29 -5.50
C LEU A 75 12.80 4.85 -6.49
N ALA A 76 13.04 4.16 -7.60
CA ALA A 76 13.88 4.66 -8.69
C ALA A 76 13.19 5.76 -9.53
N GLY A 77 11.89 6.02 -9.32
CA GLY A 77 11.13 7.04 -10.06
C GLY A 77 10.77 6.65 -11.48
N ARG A 78 10.66 5.35 -11.74
CA ARG A 78 10.40 4.81 -13.09
C ARG A 78 8.90 4.77 -13.40
N ASN A 79 8.58 4.76 -14.69
CA ASN A 79 7.23 4.51 -15.21
C ASN A 79 7.24 3.56 -16.42
N ASP A 80 8.40 3.11 -16.86
CA ASP A 80 8.53 2.16 -17.97
C ASP A 80 8.06 0.76 -17.60
N LEU A 81 7.30 0.15 -18.48
CA LEU A 81 6.61 -1.12 -18.25
C LEU A 81 7.53 -2.35 -18.28
N LYS A 82 8.56 -2.33 -19.11
CA LYS A 82 9.40 -3.49 -19.43
C LYS A 82 9.96 -4.25 -18.22
N PRO A 83 10.50 -3.62 -17.16
CA PRO A 83 10.99 -4.37 -16.01
C PRO A 83 9.91 -5.14 -15.25
N LEU A 84 8.69 -4.61 -15.24
CA LEU A 84 7.57 -5.23 -14.54
C LEU A 84 7.02 -6.43 -15.33
N THR A 85 6.88 -6.30 -16.64
CA THR A 85 6.39 -7.38 -17.51
C THR A 85 7.34 -8.57 -17.60
N TYR A 86 8.64 -8.35 -17.39
CA TYR A 86 9.61 -9.44 -17.28
C TYR A 86 9.29 -10.39 -16.10
N LEU A 87 8.74 -9.85 -15.01
CA LEU A 87 8.39 -10.61 -13.81
C LEU A 87 6.92 -11.03 -13.79
N LEU A 88 6.05 -10.20 -14.34
CA LEU A 88 4.60 -10.42 -14.35
C LEU A 88 4.01 -9.87 -15.66
N LYS A 89 3.78 -10.76 -16.63
CA LYS A 89 3.32 -10.39 -17.98
C LYS A 89 2.00 -9.61 -17.96
N SER A 90 1.08 -9.93 -17.06
CA SER A 90 -0.22 -9.25 -16.94
C SER A 90 -0.12 -7.75 -16.63
N MET A 91 1.07 -7.22 -16.29
CA MET A 91 1.26 -5.78 -16.17
C MET A 91 1.03 -5.02 -17.50
N GLU A 92 1.11 -5.71 -18.65
CA GLU A 92 0.77 -5.15 -19.96
C GLU A 92 -0.70 -4.69 -20.04
N ASP A 93 -1.59 -5.35 -19.30
CA ASP A 93 -3.03 -5.05 -19.30
C ASP A 93 -3.35 -3.66 -18.71
N PHE A 94 -2.44 -3.11 -17.90
CA PHE A 94 -2.58 -1.80 -17.27
C PHE A 94 -1.99 -0.65 -18.10
N SER A 95 -1.23 -0.93 -19.15
CA SER A 95 -0.63 0.10 -20.01
C SER A 95 -1.58 0.52 -21.12
N ASP A 96 -1.67 1.84 -21.38
CA ASP A 96 -2.43 2.40 -22.49
C ASP A 96 -1.61 2.42 -23.79
N ASP A 97 -0.29 2.56 -23.69
CA ASP A 97 0.66 2.69 -24.81
C ASP A 97 1.54 1.46 -25.04
N GLY A 98 1.49 0.49 -24.12
CA GLY A 98 2.37 -0.69 -24.14
C GLY A 98 3.81 -0.42 -23.66
N GLU A 99 4.14 0.80 -23.27
CA GLU A 99 5.49 1.22 -22.90
C GLU A 99 5.58 1.74 -21.47
N THR A 100 4.54 2.45 -20.99
CA THR A 100 4.54 3.14 -19.71
C THR A 100 3.29 2.87 -18.88
N LEU A 101 3.40 3.11 -17.56
CA LEU A 101 2.27 3.18 -16.64
C LEU A 101 2.00 4.63 -16.28
N TRP A 102 0.76 5.09 -16.54
CA TRP A 102 0.36 6.47 -16.30
C TRP A 102 0.32 6.81 -14.82
N GLY A 103 -0.22 5.90 -14.01
CA GLY A 103 -0.36 6.05 -12.56
C GLY A 103 0.90 5.74 -11.77
N ALA A 104 2.03 5.47 -12.42
CA ALA A 104 3.29 5.10 -11.78
C ALA A 104 3.67 6.04 -10.64
N TYR A 105 3.42 5.62 -9.39
CA TYR A 105 3.60 6.48 -8.22
C TYR A 105 5.02 6.99 -8.08
N GLY A 106 6.02 6.13 -8.29
CA GLY A 106 7.43 6.52 -8.20
C GLY A 106 7.82 7.64 -9.15
N TYR A 107 7.34 7.58 -10.39
CA TYR A 107 7.53 8.64 -11.37
C TYR A 107 6.86 9.94 -10.93
N ARG A 108 5.64 9.84 -10.34
CA ARG A 108 4.91 11.00 -9.79
C ARG A 108 5.62 11.60 -8.58
N TRP A 109 6.29 10.78 -7.78
CA TRP A 109 7.07 11.27 -6.64
C TRP A 109 8.30 12.06 -7.06
N LYS A 110 8.95 11.69 -8.17
CA LYS A 110 10.29 12.19 -8.50
C LYS A 110 10.37 13.09 -9.73
N SER A 111 9.43 12.96 -10.69
CA SER A 111 9.60 13.59 -12.00
C SER A 111 8.34 14.24 -12.56
N TYR A 112 7.19 13.60 -12.44
CA TYR A 112 5.95 14.02 -13.10
C TYR A 112 5.56 15.50 -12.81
N PHE A 113 5.69 15.94 -11.59
CA PHE A 113 5.41 17.33 -11.18
C PHE A 113 6.62 18.26 -11.33
N HIS A 114 7.62 17.89 -12.11
CA HIS A 114 8.87 18.64 -12.30
C HIS A 114 9.63 18.91 -10.99
N LYS A 115 9.47 18.03 -10.00
CA LYS A 115 10.09 18.11 -8.67
C LYS A 115 10.33 16.70 -8.12
N ASP A 116 11.48 16.51 -7.50
CA ASP A 116 11.71 15.34 -6.63
C ASP A 116 11.10 15.64 -5.26
N GLN A 117 9.83 15.24 -5.11
CA GLN A 117 9.07 15.48 -3.88
C GLN A 117 9.65 14.71 -2.69
N ILE A 118 10.23 13.52 -2.91
CA ILE A 118 10.85 12.72 -1.85
C ILE A 118 12.05 13.47 -1.27
N LYS A 119 12.93 13.99 -2.14
CA LYS A 119 14.08 14.79 -1.72
C LYS A 119 13.64 16.02 -0.92
N LEU A 120 12.65 16.75 -1.41
CA LEU A 120 12.13 17.94 -0.74
C LEU A 120 11.54 17.62 0.64
N VAL A 121 10.74 16.55 0.76
CA VAL A 121 10.18 16.12 2.06
C VAL A 121 11.29 15.77 3.06
N ILE A 122 12.35 15.08 2.60
CA ILE A 122 13.51 14.76 3.45
C ILE A 122 14.21 16.04 3.91
N GLU A 123 14.46 16.98 3.01
CA GLU A 123 15.10 18.28 3.34
C GLU A 123 14.25 19.09 4.32
N MET A 124 12.94 19.16 4.11
CA MET A 124 12.02 19.87 5.01
C MET A 124 12.00 19.27 6.41
N LEU A 125 11.91 17.93 6.53
CA LEU A 125 11.90 17.25 7.83
C LEU A 125 13.26 17.31 8.54
N LYS A 126 14.37 17.37 7.80
CA LYS A 126 15.69 17.64 8.38
C LYS A 126 15.80 19.04 8.97
N ALA A 127 15.24 20.04 8.26
CA ALA A 127 15.25 21.43 8.71
C ALA A 127 14.28 21.66 9.87
N ASN A 128 13.09 21.05 9.83
CA ASN A 128 12.07 21.15 10.88
C ASN A 128 11.29 19.82 10.98
N PRO A 129 11.57 18.98 11.99
CA PRO A 129 10.85 17.72 12.22
C PRO A 129 9.34 17.87 12.46
N ASP A 130 8.88 19.07 12.84
CA ASP A 130 7.47 19.37 13.10
C ASP A 130 6.77 20.04 11.91
N ASP A 131 7.42 20.14 10.75
CA ASP A 131 6.81 20.77 9.57
C ASP A 131 5.56 19.99 9.12
N ARG A 132 4.44 20.71 9.05
CA ARG A 132 3.12 20.17 8.68
C ARG A 132 2.86 20.16 7.17
N ARG A 133 3.78 20.69 6.37
CA ARG A 133 3.69 20.81 4.90
C ARG A 133 4.38 19.66 4.16
N CYS A 134 4.85 18.65 4.87
CA CYS A 134 5.49 17.47 4.31
C CYS A 134 4.44 16.58 3.63
N VAL A 135 4.06 16.99 2.43
CA VAL A 135 3.03 16.37 1.60
C VAL A 135 3.68 15.89 0.30
N LEU A 136 3.37 14.67 -0.09
CA LEU A 136 3.75 14.08 -1.36
C LEU A 136 2.49 13.82 -2.17
N GLN A 137 2.40 14.39 -3.36
CA GLN A 137 1.22 14.36 -4.20
C GLN A 137 1.40 13.36 -5.35
N MET A 138 0.34 12.58 -5.61
CA MET A 138 0.28 11.65 -6.73
C MET A 138 -0.84 11.98 -7.72
N TRP A 139 -1.93 12.58 -7.24
CA TRP A 139 -3.08 12.96 -8.05
C TRP A 139 -2.88 14.31 -8.75
N ASP A 140 -3.11 14.36 -10.06
CA ASP A 140 -3.16 15.58 -10.84
C ASP A 140 -4.59 15.83 -11.33
N ALA A 141 -5.28 16.80 -10.72
CA ALA A 141 -6.66 17.09 -11.04
C ALA A 141 -6.87 17.50 -12.52
N ASN A 142 -5.86 18.12 -13.14
CA ASN A 142 -5.96 18.56 -14.54
C ASN A 142 -5.86 17.37 -15.52
N LYS A 143 -5.22 16.28 -15.13
CA LYS A 143 -4.91 15.15 -16.01
C LYS A 143 -5.64 13.86 -15.65
N ASP A 144 -5.94 13.66 -14.36
CA ASP A 144 -6.48 12.39 -13.87
C ASP A 144 -8.00 12.41 -13.71
N LEU A 145 -8.63 13.59 -13.43
CA LEU A 145 -10.05 13.68 -13.08
C LEU A 145 -10.98 13.15 -14.18
N ASN A 146 -10.67 13.41 -15.44
CA ASN A 146 -11.47 12.98 -16.59
C ASN A 146 -10.78 11.89 -17.43
N ARG A 147 -9.71 11.27 -16.91
CA ARG A 147 -8.96 10.27 -17.65
C ARG A 147 -9.76 8.97 -17.78
N ARG A 148 -9.85 8.46 -19.01
CA ARG A 148 -10.45 7.16 -19.35
C ARG A 148 -9.40 6.07 -19.62
N GLY A 149 -8.18 6.24 -19.12
CA GLY A 149 -7.08 5.27 -19.29
C GLY A 149 -7.27 4.03 -18.41
N LYS A 150 -6.47 3.01 -18.67
CA LYS A 150 -6.44 1.76 -17.91
C LYS A 150 -5.84 1.96 -16.51
N ASP A 151 -4.81 2.79 -16.42
CA ASP A 151 -4.05 3.07 -15.20
C ASP A 151 -4.28 4.53 -14.75
N VAL A 152 -5.13 4.71 -13.75
CA VAL A 152 -5.39 6.01 -13.10
C VAL A 152 -5.00 5.89 -11.64
N PRO A 153 -4.17 6.80 -11.08
CA PRO A 153 -3.65 6.68 -9.72
C PRO A 153 -4.75 6.43 -8.69
N CYS A 154 -4.61 5.36 -7.91
CA CYS A 154 -5.49 5.04 -6.80
C CYS A 154 -5.05 5.74 -5.51
N ASN A 155 -3.75 5.80 -5.25
CA ASN A 155 -3.18 6.61 -4.19
C ASN A 155 -3.14 8.08 -4.63
N THR A 156 -3.55 8.98 -3.75
CA THR A 156 -3.69 10.40 -4.08
C THR A 156 -2.64 11.27 -3.40
N THR A 157 -2.45 11.08 -2.11
CA THR A 157 -1.61 11.97 -1.28
C THR A 157 -0.97 11.21 -0.14
N ILE A 158 0.25 11.57 0.24
CA ILE A 158 0.95 11.04 1.42
C ILE A 158 1.35 12.18 2.34
N TYR A 159 1.14 11.99 3.65
CA TYR A 159 1.56 12.90 4.70
C TYR A 159 2.61 12.23 5.59
N PHE A 160 3.63 13.01 5.98
CA PHE A 160 4.69 12.56 6.86
C PHE A 160 4.77 13.40 8.14
N LYS A 161 5.03 12.74 9.26
CA LYS A 161 5.24 13.39 10.56
C LYS A 161 6.27 12.62 11.37
N ILE A 162 7.20 13.34 12.00
CA ILE A 162 8.09 12.75 13.00
C ILE A 162 7.45 12.95 14.38
N ARG A 163 7.32 11.87 15.16
CA ARG A 163 6.88 11.88 16.56
C ARG A 163 7.71 10.86 17.32
N ASP A 164 8.22 11.22 18.48
CA ASP A 164 9.03 10.35 19.33
C ASP A 164 10.19 9.68 18.56
N LYS A 165 10.87 10.45 17.70
CA LYS A 165 11.96 9.98 16.82
C LYS A 165 11.52 8.87 15.83
N LYS A 166 10.22 8.77 15.51
CA LYS A 166 9.67 7.84 14.55
C LYS A 166 8.98 8.58 13.41
N LEU A 167 9.23 8.15 12.18
CA LEU A 167 8.53 8.67 11.00
C LEU A 167 7.19 7.97 10.86
N ASN A 168 6.11 8.68 11.11
CA ASN A 168 4.75 8.23 10.81
C ASN A 168 4.35 8.67 9.41
N MET A 169 3.58 7.84 8.73
CA MET A 169 3.10 8.09 7.38
C MET A 169 1.60 7.84 7.29
N THR A 170 0.89 8.70 6.55
CA THR A 170 -0.52 8.50 6.20
C THR A 170 -0.68 8.60 4.70
N VAL A 171 -1.20 7.56 4.06
CA VAL A 171 -1.49 7.47 2.62
C VAL A 171 -3.00 7.53 2.42
N CYS A 172 -3.45 8.41 1.52
CA CYS A 172 -4.85 8.51 1.14
C CYS A 172 -5.07 7.89 -0.24
N ASN A 173 -6.09 7.04 -0.33
CA ASN A 173 -6.47 6.32 -1.54
C ASN A 173 -7.91 6.66 -1.87
N ARG A 174 -8.20 7.07 -3.13
CA ARG A 174 -9.56 7.22 -3.63
C ARG A 174 -10.24 5.87 -3.87
N SER A 175 -9.45 4.83 -4.11
CA SER A 175 -9.88 3.47 -4.42
C SER A 175 -8.79 2.50 -4.01
N ASN A 176 -9.13 1.41 -3.34
CA ASN A 176 -8.14 0.45 -2.85
C ASN A 176 -8.75 -0.95 -2.77
N ASP A 177 -8.35 -1.81 -3.68
CA ASP A 177 -8.66 -3.24 -3.57
C ASP A 177 -7.96 -3.82 -2.34
N MET A 178 -8.71 -4.51 -1.50
CA MET A 178 -8.20 -5.08 -0.25
C MET A 178 -7.11 -6.12 -0.50
N LEU A 179 -7.33 -7.02 -1.46
CA LEU A 179 -6.46 -8.18 -1.67
C LEU A 179 -5.21 -7.82 -2.47
N TRP A 180 -5.37 -7.08 -3.59
CA TRP A 180 -4.25 -6.74 -4.47
C TRP A 180 -3.52 -5.49 -4.03
N GLY A 181 -4.25 -4.47 -3.57
CA GLY A 181 -3.74 -3.17 -3.19
C GLY A 181 -3.41 -3.08 -1.71
N ALA A 182 -4.45 -2.91 -0.87
CA ALA A 182 -4.29 -2.55 0.54
C ALA A 182 -3.40 -3.54 1.31
N TYR A 183 -3.67 -4.85 1.18
CA TYR A 183 -2.94 -5.92 1.87
C TYR A 183 -2.02 -6.71 0.93
N GLY A 184 -1.64 -6.07 -0.16
CA GLY A 184 -0.71 -6.58 -1.16
C GLY A 184 0.33 -5.51 -1.53
N ALA A 185 0.25 -5.04 -2.77
CA ALA A 185 1.22 -4.13 -3.38
C ALA A 185 1.41 -2.83 -2.58
N ASN A 186 0.33 -2.13 -2.21
CA ASN A 186 0.41 -0.85 -1.48
C ASN A 186 1.05 -0.99 -0.10
N ALA A 187 0.80 -2.09 0.64
CA ALA A 187 1.45 -2.33 1.92
C ALA A 187 2.97 -2.41 1.78
N VAL A 188 3.45 -3.09 0.73
CA VAL A 188 4.89 -3.23 0.45
C VAL A 188 5.48 -1.91 -0.03
N HIS A 189 4.92 -1.32 -1.08
CA HIS A 189 5.48 -0.14 -1.73
C HIS A 189 5.57 1.06 -0.80
N MET A 190 4.47 1.35 -0.10
CA MET A 190 4.41 2.51 0.79
C MET A 190 5.28 2.32 2.03
N SER A 191 5.34 1.10 2.59
CA SER A 191 6.24 0.84 3.71
C SER A 191 7.72 0.91 3.30
N MET A 192 8.09 0.52 2.07
CA MET A 192 9.44 0.73 1.53
C MET A 192 9.75 2.22 1.36
N LEU A 193 8.81 3.02 0.88
CA LEU A 193 8.96 4.48 0.83
C LEU A 193 9.17 5.08 2.23
N GLN A 194 8.37 4.64 3.21
CA GLN A 194 8.51 5.09 4.60
C GLN A 194 9.89 4.77 5.16
N GLU A 195 10.35 3.53 4.97
CA GLU A 195 11.67 3.08 5.41
C GLU A 195 12.80 3.87 4.74
N TYR A 196 12.69 4.09 3.42
CA TYR A 196 13.65 4.89 2.66
C TYR A 196 13.78 6.31 3.23
N ILE A 197 12.67 6.99 3.48
CA ILE A 197 12.68 8.36 4.03
C ILE A 197 13.19 8.35 5.48
N ALA A 198 12.74 7.41 6.32
CA ALA A 198 13.17 7.27 7.70
C ALA A 198 14.70 7.08 7.81
N SER A 199 15.27 6.25 6.94
CA SER A 199 16.71 6.02 6.84
C SER A 199 17.49 7.31 6.55
N HIS A 200 17.03 8.10 5.57
CA HIS A 200 17.65 9.39 5.23
C HIS A 200 17.55 10.45 6.35
N LEU A 201 16.53 10.34 7.16
CA LEU A 201 16.29 11.20 8.33
C LEU A 201 17.00 10.69 9.59
N ARG A 202 17.51 9.45 9.59
CA ARG A 202 18.10 8.76 10.75
C ARG A 202 17.13 8.68 11.93
N VAL A 203 15.86 8.36 11.62
CA VAL A 203 14.81 8.11 12.62
C VAL A 203 14.25 6.70 12.46
N GLN A 204 13.58 6.19 13.48
CA GLN A 204 12.91 4.91 13.39
C GLN A 204 11.67 4.98 12.50
N ILE A 205 11.24 3.83 11.98
CA ILE A 205 9.96 3.70 11.31
C ILE A 205 8.84 3.75 12.36
N GLY A 206 7.85 4.60 12.14
CA GLY A 206 6.65 4.70 12.95
C GLY A 206 5.48 3.93 12.33
N THR A 207 4.26 4.31 12.69
CA THR A 207 3.05 3.73 12.11
C THR A 207 2.84 4.17 10.67
N TYR A 208 2.33 3.24 9.85
CA TYR A 208 1.77 3.52 8.53
C TYR A 208 0.26 3.44 8.60
N ARG A 209 -0.43 4.49 8.16
CA ARG A 209 -1.88 4.54 8.03
C ARG A 209 -2.27 4.62 6.58
N GLN A 210 -3.17 3.75 6.17
CA GLN A 210 -3.73 3.71 4.83
C GLN A 210 -5.22 4.02 4.92
N VAL A 211 -5.60 5.21 4.44
CA VAL A 211 -6.99 5.67 4.38
C VAL A 211 -7.53 5.36 3.00
N SER A 212 -8.52 4.50 2.91
CA SER A 212 -9.15 4.06 1.66
C SER A 212 -10.59 4.56 1.63
N ASP A 213 -10.91 5.46 0.70
CA ASP A 213 -12.27 5.99 0.52
C ASP A 213 -13.18 4.88 -0.01
N SER A 214 -12.90 4.36 -1.21
CA SER A 214 -13.50 3.13 -1.71
C SER A 214 -12.61 1.94 -1.34
N PHE A 215 -12.95 1.22 -0.29
CA PHE A 215 -12.30 -0.01 0.13
C PHE A 215 -13.15 -1.19 -0.33
N HIS A 216 -12.60 -2.06 -1.17
CA HIS A 216 -13.38 -3.09 -1.83
C HIS A 216 -12.59 -4.36 -2.09
N VAL A 217 -13.29 -5.42 -2.47
CA VAL A 217 -12.75 -6.66 -3.03
C VAL A 217 -13.46 -6.98 -4.35
N TYR A 218 -12.73 -7.48 -5.33
CA TYR A 218 -13.34 -8.03 -6.54
C TYR A 218 -13.92 -9.41 -6.28
N HIS A 219 -15.11 -9.67 -6.81
CA HIS A 219 -15.75 -10.97 -6.79
C HIS A 219 -15.09 -11.87 -7.85
N ASN A 220 -13.99 -12.51 -7.51
CA ASN A 220 -13.16 -13.33 -8.40
C ASN A 220 -12.62 -14.58 -7.68
N GLU A 221 -11.84 -15.38 -8.38
CA GLU A 221 -11.25 -16.62 -7.84
C GLU A 221 -10.40 -16.40 -6.58
N LEU A 222 -9.69 -15.27 -6.48
CA LEU A 222 -8.90 -14.96 -5.30
C LEU A 222 -9.80 -14.71 -4.09
N TRP A 223 -10.87 -13.95 -4.26
CA TRP A 223 -11.88 -13.74 -3.21
C TRP A 223 -12.48 -15.07 -2.75
N GLU A 224 -12.90 -15.93 -3.69
CA GLU A 224 -13.47 -17.24 -3.38
C GLU A 224 -12.51 -18.13 -2.57
N ARG A 225 -11.20 -18.01 -2.82
CA ARG A 225 -10.17 -18.76 -2.05
C ARG A 225 -9.99 -18.26 -0.63
N VAL A 226 -10.11 -16.94 -0.40
CA VAL A 226 -9.73 -16.34 0.88
C VAL A 226 -10.92 -15.95 1.76
N LYS A 227 -12.12 -15.78 1.22
CA LYS A 227 -13.30 -15.31 1.95
C LYS A 227 -13.69 -16.18 3.16
N GLY A 228 -13.33 -17.45 3.13
CA GLY A 228 -13.58 -18.41 4.22
C GLY A 228 -12.44 -18.56 5.20
N LEU A 229 -11.39 -17.74 5.10
CA LEU A 229 -10.34 -17.72 6.12
C LEU A 229 -10.91 -17.12 7.41
N GLU A 230 -11.09 -17.99 8.39
CA GLU A 230 -11.48 -17.58 9.73
C GLU A 230 -10.25 -17.09 10.50
N ILE A 231 -10.44 -16.04 11.30
CA ILE A 231 -9.50 -15.70 12.36
C ILE A 231 -9.70 -16.79 13.42
N ASP A 232 -8.96 -17.90 13.30
CA ASP A 232 -8.81 -18.80 14.42
C ASP A 232 -7.79 -18.18 15.39
N PRO A 233 -8.23 -17.68 16.56
CA PRO A 233 -7.33 -17.10 17.55
C PRO A 233 -6.25 -18.09 18.00
N TRP A 234 -6.49 -19.38 17.86
CA TRP A 234 -5.58 -20.46 18.26
C TRP A 234 -4.55 -20.75 17.16
N THR A 235 -4.96 -20.74 15.89
CA THR A 235 -4.03 -20.92 14.75
C THR A 235 -3.04 -19.76 14.67
N TYR A 236 -3.45 -18.57 15.10
CA TYR A 236 -2.58 -17.38 15.13
C TYR A 236 -1.60 -17.38 16.31
N SER A 237 -1.95 -18.03 17.44
CA SER A 237 -1.06 -18.19 18.59
C SER A 237 -0.04 -19.33 18.42
N ASP A 238 -0.37 -20.36 17.63
CA ASP A 238 0.48 -21.53 17.38
C ASP A 238 1.36 -21.37 16.14
N ILE A 239 0.96 -20.59 15.15
CA ILE A 239 1.87 -20.12 14.11
C ILE A 239 2.70 -19.01 14.74
N LYS A 240 3.87 -19.36 15.27
CA LYS A 240 4.87 -18.34 15.61
C LYS A 240 4.97 -17.42 14.42
N ASN A 241 4.53 -16.16 14.61
CA ASN A 241 4.66 -15.15 13.58
C ASN A 241 6.11 -15.23 13.08
N PRO A 242 6.36 -15.54 11.80
CA PRO A 242 7.73 -15.75 11.32
C PRO A 242 8.62 -14.53 11.59
N TYR A 243 8.03 -13.35 11.77
CA TYR A 243 8.74 -12.16 12.20
C TYR A 243 9.19 -12.21 13.68
N ASP A 244 8.56 -13.01 14.54
CA ASP A 244 9.02 -13.20 15.93
C ASP A 244 10.33 -13.99 16.01
N LEU A 245 10.59 -14.83 15.01
CA LEU A 245 11.85 -15.55 14.87
C LEU A 245 13.01 -14.63 14.47
N LEU A 246 12.70 -13.43 13.95
CA LEU A 246 13.65 -12.41 13.52
C LEU A 246 13.83 -11.29 14.56
N GLU A 247 12.99 -11.23 15.60
CA GLU A 247 13.11 -10.28 16.70
C GLU A 247 14.35 -10.64 17.55
N GLY A 248 15.49 -10.14 17.19
CA GLY A 248 16.76 -10.34 17.89
C GLY A 248 17.98 -10.38 17.00
N THR A 249 17.79 -10.49 15.68
CA THR A 249 18.94 -10.71 14.78
C THR A 249 19.13 -9.68 13.67
N VAL A 250 18.15 -8.86 13.29
CA VAL A 250 18.26 -8.11 12.02
C VAL A 250 18.15 -6.59 12.11
N TYR A 251 17.58 -5.98 13.14
CA TYR A 251 17.25 -4.54 13.11
C TYR A 251 17.80 -3.69 14.24
N THR A 252 18.81 -4.14 14.96
CA THR A 252 19.44 -3.34 16.04
C THR A 252 20.61 -2.46 15.59
N ASN A 253 21.02 -2.53 14.32
CA ASN A 253 22.17 -1.79 13.81
C ASN A 253 21.88 -1.11 12.46
N PHE A 254 21.04 -0.08 12.47
CA PHE A 254 21.05 0.96 11.44
C PHE A 254 21.00 2.34 12.08
#